data_97a1fcac5cde43ee1fb4eced4a9b5ef4
#
_entry.id   97a1fcac5cde43ee1fb4eced4a9b5ef4
#
_cell.length_a   1.000
_cell.length_b   1.000
_cell.length_c   1.000
_cell.angle_alpha   90.00
_cell.angle_beta   90.00
_cell.angle_gamma   90.00
#
_symmetry.space_group_name_H-M   'P 1'
#
loop_
_entity.id
_entity.type
_entity.pdbx_description
1 polymer ?
#
loop_
_entity_poly.entity_id
_entity_poly.type
_entity_poly.pdbx_seq_one_letter_code
_entity_poly.pdbx_strand_id
1 'polypeptide(L)'
;FIVQWVLLAVLAIVVVALARQIGVLQLRLAPLGALEVDDEGPPLGEAPEARSASTRDGSTVVVGGPGPGRLLAFVSGSCPICEQVLPSLPAAAGASRLELQVVSDPELETAYRIPGVPFVVVFDRLGVVRSKGTVNSLEQVEGLVDSARRRAAEAEEVRAG
;
A
#
# COMPACT_ATOMS: atom_id res chain seq x y z
N PHE A 1 -1.96 -14.15 -54.73
CA PHE A 1 -0.69 -13.92 -53.98
C PHE A 1 -0.61 -12.51 -53.42
N ILE A 2 -0.76 -11.44 -54.21
CA ILE A 2 -0.62 -10.03 -53.76
C ILE A 2 -1.66 -9.71 -52.68
N VAL A 3 -2.94 -10.08 -52.86
CA VAL A 3 -4.02 -9.85 -51.90
C VAL A 3 -3.73 -10.51 -50.56
N GLN A 4 -3.16 -11.71 -50.55
CA GLN A 4 -2.79 -12.44 -49.33
C GLN A 4 -1.65 -11.72 -48.56
N TRP A 5 -0.65 -11.22 -49.25
CA TRP A 5 0.43 -10.46 -48.62
C TRP A 5 -0.03 -9.11 -48.07
N VAL A 6 -0.92 -8.43 -48.75
CA VAL A 6 -1.56 -7.19 -48.26
C VAL A 6 -2.37 -7.49 -47.02
N LEU A 7 -3.17 -8.55 -46.98
CA LEU A 7 -3.94 -8.94 -45.82
C LEU A 7 -3.05 -9.26 -44.61
N LEU A 8 -1.97 -10.00 -44.82
CA LEU A 8 -1.00 -10.29 -43.75
C LEU A 8 -0.32 -9.03 -43.21
N ALA A 9 0.04 -8.09 -44.09
CA ALA A 9 0.64 -6.83 -43.69
C ALA A 9 -0.33 -5.98 -42.84
N VAL A 10 -1.59 -5.87 -43.25
CA VAL A 10 -2.64 -5.17 -42.51
C VAL A 10 -2.86 -5.82 -41.13
N LEU A 11 -2.94 -7.15 -41.10
CA LEU A 11 -3.09 -7.89 -39.84
C LEU A 11 -1.93 -7.64 -38.89
N ALA A 12 -0.69 -7.66 -39.37
CA ALA A 12 0.49 -7.42 -38.59
C ALA A 12 0.50 -5.98 -38.02
N ILE A 13 0.09 -5.00 -38.81
CA ILE A 13 -0.02 -3.59 -38.34
C ILE A 13 -1.08 -3.47 -37.23
N VAL A 14 -2.23 -4.11 -37.38
CA VAL A 14 -3.29 -4.12 -36.37
C VAL A 14 -2.82 -4.78 -35.08
N VAL A 15 -2.14 -5.92 -35.16
CA VAL A 15 -1.59 -6.60 -33.97
C VAL A 15 -0.56 -5.73 -33.23
N VAL A 16 0.36 -5.10 -33.96
CA VAL A 16 1.35 -4.18 -33.37
C VAL A 16 0.67 -2.96 -32.75
N ALA A 17 -0.34 -2.40 -33.39
CA ALA A 17 -1.10 -1.27 -32.85
C ALA A 17 -1.84 -1.65 -31.55
N LEU A 18 -2.47 -2.82 -31.51
CA LEU A 18 -3.14 -3.33 -30.31
C LEU A 18 -2.15 -3.64 -29.17
N ALA A 19 -1.01 -4.27 -29.49
CA ALA A 19 0.05 -4.54 -28.51
C ALA A 19 0.61 -3.24 -27.90
N ARG A 20 0.74 -2.19 -28.72
CA ARG A 20 1.19 -0.88 -28.23
C ARG A 20 0.15 -0.20 -27.33
N GLN A 21 -1.15 -0.36 -27.62
CA GLN A 21 -2.22 0.16 -26.76
C GLN A 21 -2.26 -0.57 -25.41
N ILE A 22 -2.05 -1.89 -25.39
CA ILE A 22 -1.96 -2.68 -24.15
C ILE A 22 -0.78 -2.23 -23.32
N GLY A 23 0.39 -1.98 -23.92
CA GLY A 23 1.57 -1.48 -23.23
C GLY A 23 1.36 -0.11 -22.57
N VAL A 24 0.67 0.81 -23.25
CA VAL A 24 0.33 2.14 -22.70
C VAL A 24 -0.71 2.04 -21.59
N LEU A 25 -1.66 1.09 -21.69
CA LEU A 25 -2.64 0.85 -20.63
C LEU A 25 -1.98 0.25 -19.37
N GLN A 26 -1.02 -0.66 -19.53
CA GLN A 26 -0.25 -1.22 -18.42
C GLN A 26 0.63 -0.18 -17.71
N LEU A 27 1.14 0.81 -18.42
CA LEU A 27 1.87 1.94 -17.83
C LEU A 27 0.95 2.94 -17.09
N ARG A 28 -0.34 2.97 -17.44
CA ARG A 28 -1.35 3.80 -16.75
C ARG A 28 -2.05 3.07 -15.60
N LEU A 29 -2.10 1.75 -15.65
CA LEU A 29 -2.37 0.95 -14.48
C LEU A 29 -1.07 0.94 -13.69
N ALA A 30 -0.90 1.91 -12.80
CA ALA A 30 0.05 1.78 -11.70
C ALA A 30 -0.05 0.34 -11.18
N PRO A 31 1.08 -0.30 -10.80
CA PRO A 31 1.03 -1.66 -10.27
C PRO A 31 -0.16 -1.70 -9.33
N LEU A 32 -1.04 -2.69 -9.49
CA LEU A 32 -2.18 -2.88 -8.61
C LEU A 32 -1.59 -2.95 -7.20
N GLY A 33 -1.40 -1.76 -6.62
CA GLY A 33 -1.00 -1.60 -5.25
C GLY A 33 -1.95 -2.44 -4.41
N ALA A 34 -1.58 -2.71 -3.18
CA ALA A 34 -2.45 -3.35 -2.22
C ALA A 34 -3.89 -2.87 -2.46
N LEU A 35 -4.84 -3.79 -2.48
CA LEU A 35 -6.26 -3.48 -2.67
C LEU A 35 -6.67 -2.47 -1.60
N GLU A 36 -6.70 -1.20 -2.00
CA GLU A 36 -7.13 -0.11 -1.16
C GLU A 36 -8.66 -0.05 -1.27
N VAL A 37 -9.35 -0.64 -0.30
CA VAL A 37 -10.81 -0.60 -0.21
C VAL A 37 -11.17 0.53 0.74
N ASP A 38 -11.96 1.49 0.29
CA ASP A 38 -12.26 2.71 1.05
C ASP A 38 -12.90 2.41 2.41
N ASP A 39 -13.72 1.37 2.50
CA ASP A 39 -14.44 0.98 3.73
C ASP A 39 -13.63 0.11 4.69
N GLU A 40 -12.45 -0.38 4.29
CA GLU A 40 -11.59 -1.23 5.10
C GLU A 40 -10.46 -0.42 5.75
N GLY A 41 -10.18 -0.70 7.01
CA GLY A 41 -9.15 0.00 7.76
C GLY A 41 -9.54 1.44 8.15
N PRO A 42 -8.61 2.19 8.76
CA PRO A 42 -8.87 3.57 9.18
C PRO A 42 -9.06 4.49 7.98
N PRO A 43 -9.96 5.49 8.05
CA PRO A 43 -10.25 6.37 6.92
C PRO A 43 -9.02 7.12 6.41
N LEU A 44 -8.89 7.23 5.08
CA LEU A 44 -7.84 8.01 4.44
C LEU A 44 -8.01 9.50 4.73
N GLY A 45 -6.91 10.19 4.99
CA GLY A 45 -6.91 11.63 5.27
C GLY A 45 -7.29 11.99 6.71
N GLU A 46 -7.65 11.02 7.54
CA GLU A 46 -7.96 11.21 8.96
C GLU A 46 -6.77 10.83 9.84
N ALA A 47 -6.70 11.46 11.03
CA ALA A 47 -5.72 11.14 12.07
C ALA A 47 -6.44 10.40 13.20
N PRO A 48 -6.37 9.07 13.28
CA PRO A 48 -6.96 8.34 14.38
C PRO A 48 -6.30 8.70 15.71
N GLU A 49 -7.08 8.63 16.79
CA GLU A 49 -6.55 8.86 18.13
C GLU A 49 -5.41 7.89 18.47
N ALA A 50 -4.43 8.40 19.21
CA ALA A 50 -3.32 7.59 19.68
C ALA A 50 -3.82 6.51 20.66
N ARG A 51 -3.41 5.26 20.42
CA ARG A 51 -3.79 4.09 21.23
C ARG A 51 -2.56 3.23 21.51
N SER A 52 -2.55 2.62 22.69
CA SER A 52 -1.57 1.56 22.99
C SER A 52 -1.97 0.27 22.29
N ALA A 53 -1.03 -0.41 21.71
CA ALA A 53 -1.23 -1.69 21.04
C ALA A 53 -0.10 -2.68 21.39
N SER A 54 -0.44 -3.94 21.39
CA SER A 54 0.51 -5.04 21.59
C SER A 54 1.24 -5.33 20.29
N THR A 55 2.56 -5.38 20.36
CA THR A 55 3.41 -5.83 19.24
C THR A 55 3.47 -7.34 19.19
N ARG A 56 3.97 -7.89 18.07
CA ARG A 56 4.13 -9.34 17.91
C ARG A 56 5.06 -9.97 18.96
N ASP A 57 6.05 -9.24 19.45
CA ASP A 57 7.00 -9.70 20.48
C ASP A 57 6.50 -9.51 21.92
N GLY A 58 5.26 -9.03 22.09
CA GLY A 58 4.62 -8.83 23.40
C GLY A 58 4.98 -7.50 24.06
N SER A 59 5.72 -6.62 23.41
CA SER A 59 5.90 -5.25 23.88
C SER A 59 4.68 -4.37 23.56
N THR A 60 4.66 -3.16 24.08
CA THR A 60 3.58 -2.20 23.81
C THR A 60 4.12 -1.01 23.04
N VAL A 61 3.42 -0.60 22.00
CA VAL A 61 3.71 0.60 21.20
C VAL A 61 2.50 1.52 21.17
N VAL A 62 2.75 2.81 20.92
CA VAL A 62 1.68 3.78 20.68
C VAL A 62 1.47 3.90 19.18
N VAL A 63 0.26 3.64 18.74
CA VAL A 63 -0.18 3.74 17.34
C VAL A 63 -1.09 4.95 17.17
N GLY A 64 -0.93 5.69 16.07
CA GLY A 64 -1.67 6.92 15.84
C GLY A 64 -1.01 8.15 16.46
N GLY A 65 -1.64 9.32 16.28
CA GLY A 65 -1.13 10.61 16.75
C GLY A 65 0.12 11.12 15.99
N PRO A 66 0.51 12.40 16.24
CA PRO A 66 1.68 13.00 15.60
C PRO A 66 2.99 12.33 16.03
N GLY A 67 3.99 12.34 15.15
CA GLY A 67 5.30 11.72 15.41
C GLY A 67 6.10 11.49 14.12
N PRO A 68 7.09 10.60 14.12
CA PRO A 68 7.73 10.20 12.88
C PRO A 68 6.71 9.55 11.92
N GLY A 69 6.96 9.63 10.61
CA GLY A 69 6.15 8.87 9.65
C GLY A 69 6.25 7.37 9.96
N ARG A 70 5.15 6.65 9.90
CA ARG A 70 5.09 5.24 10.36
C ARG A 70 4.49 4.32 9.32
N LEU A 71 5.07 3.13 9.24
CA LEU A 71 4.51 1.99 8.55
C LEU A 71 4.02 1.00 9.61
N LEU A 72 2.70 0.95 9.79
CA LEU A 72 2.04 0.05 10.73
C LEU A 72 1.60 -1.20 10.00
N ALA A 73 2.05 -2.36 10.44
CA ALA A 73 1.68 -3.65 9.90
C ALA A 73 0.92 -4.47 10.94
N PHE A 74 -0.30 -4.87 10.59
CA PHE A 74 -1.11 -5.83 11.35
C PHE A 74 -0.77 -7.24 10.88
N VAL A 75 -0.40 -8.10 11.81
CA VAL A 75 0.01 -9.48 11.54
C VAL A 75 -0.55 -10.42 12.61
N SER A 76 -0.64 -11.70 12.29
CA SER A 76 -1.01 -12.75 13.24
C SER A 76 0.03 -13.87 13.24
N GLY A 77 0.26 -14.49 14.38
CA GLY A 77 1.18 -15.62 14.53
C GLY A 77 0.76 -16.89 13.78
N SER A 78 -0.51 -17.01 13.40
CA SER A 78 -1.06 -18.14 12.65
C SER A 78 -1.23 -17.86 11.14
N CYS A 79 -0.70 -16.75 10.64
CA CYS A 79 -0.87 -16.31 9.26
C CYS A 79 0.38 -16.62 8.42
N PRO A 80 0.34 -17.62 7.51
CA PRO A 80 1.49 -17.98 6.68
C PRO A 80 1.92 -16.85 5.72
N ILE A 81 0.97 -16.05 5.24
CA ILE A 81 1.25 -14.91 4.35
C ILE A 81 1.98 -13.82 5.13
N CYS A 82 1.64 -13.60 6.40
CA CYS A 82 2.35 -12.66 7.25
C CYS A 82 3.83 -13.01 7.39
N GLU A 83 4.16 -14.30 7.53
CA GLU A 83 5.55 -14.76 7.61
C GLU A 83 6.34 -14.51 6.33
N GLN A 84 5.68 -14.51 5.17
CA GLN A 84 6.32 -14.21 3.88
C GLN A 84 6.58 -12.70 3.72
N VAL A 85 5.68 -11.86 4.21
CA VAL A 85 5.78 -10.40 4.06
C VAL A 85 6.67 -9.76 5.13
N LEU A 86 6.66 -10.28 6.35
CA LEU A 86 7.39 -9.73 7.50
C LEU A 86 8.87 -9.41 7.21
N PRO A 87 9.67 -10.29 6.56
CA PRO A 87 11.09 -10.02 6.30
C PRO A 87 11.32 -8.81 5.39
N SER A 88 10.34 -8.43 4.58
CA SER A 88 10.44 -7.32 3.62
C SER A 88 10.06 -5.97 4.21
N LEU A 89 9.28 -5.94 5.30
CA LEU A 89 8.79 -4.71 5.92
C LEU A 89 9.91 -3.76 6.39
N PRO A 90 11.00 -4.24 7.04
CA PRO A 90 12.09 -3.37 7.46
C PRO A 90 12.78 -2.67 6.28
N ALA A 91 12.94 -3.36 5.15
CA ALA A 91 13.53 -2.79 3.94
C ALA A 91 12.65 -1.69 3.35
N ALA A 92 11.35 -1.93 3.22
CA ALA A 92 10.38 -0.96 2.72
C ALA A 92 10.28 0.28 3.63
N ALA A 93 10.21 0.08 4.94
CA ALA A 93 10.18 1.16 5.92
C ALA A 93 11.47 1.98 5.91
N GLY A 94 12.63 1.32 5.91
CA GLY A 94 13.95 1.96 5.90
C GLY A 94 14.21 2.78 4.65
N ALA A 95 13.89 2.24 3.46
CA ALA A 95 14.00 2.96 2.19
C ALA A 95 13.16 4.25 2.17
N SER A 96 12.10 4.29 2.97
CA SER A 96 11.16 5.40 3.04
C SER A 96 11.31 6.28 4.27
N ARG A 97 12.26 5.97 5.13
CA ARG A 97 12.50 6.65 6.42
C ARG A 97 11.25 6.67 7.33
N LEU A 98 10.49 5.58 7.27
CA LEU A 98 9.34 5.35 8.13
C LEU A 98 9.75 4.49 9.32
N GLU A 99 9.18 4.76 10.48
CA GLU A 99 9.26 3.89 11.63
C GLU A 99 8.36 2.67 11.40
N LEU A 100 8.93 1.47 11.51
CA LEU A 100 8.16 0.24 11.38
C LEU A 100 7.55 -0.14 12.73
N GLN A 101 6.24 -0.33 12.76
CA GLN A 101 5.51 -0.89 13.88
C GLN A 101 4.77 -2.15 13.43
N VAL A 102 5.07 -3.29 14.04
CA VAL A 102 4.43 -4.58 13.74
C VAL A 102 3.57 -4.98 14.94
N VAL A 103 2.28 -4.97 14.75
CA VAL A 103 1.30 -5.21 15.81
C VAL A 103 0.51 -6.50 15.60
N SER A 104 0.16 -7.13 16.71
CA SER A 104 -0.72 -8.30 16.76
C SER A 104 -1.70 -8.06 17.91
N ASP A 105 -2.71 -7.25 17.67
CA ASP A 105 -3.64 -6.73 18.67
C ASP A 105 -5.08 -6.76 18.12
N PRO A 106 -5.90 -7.75 18.55
CA PRO A 106 -7.26 -7.89 18.08
C PRO A 106 -8.20 -6.71 18.44
N GLU A 107 -7.91 -6.00 19.53
CA GLU A 107 -8.69 -4.82 19.91
C GLU A 107 -8.42 -3.66 18.95
N LEU A 108 -7.14 -3.46 18.60
CA LEU A 108 -6.76 -2.46 17.61
C LEU A 108 -7.26 -2.83 16.21
N GLU A 109 -7.19 -4.12 15.82
CA GLU A 109 -7.75 -4.61 14.55
C GLU A 109 -9.24 -4.27 14.43
N THR A 110 -10.00 -4.52 15.50
CA THR A 110 -11.42 -4.19 15.56
C THR A 110 -11.67 -2.68 15.51
N ALA A 111 -10.92 -1.89 16.29
CA ALA A 111 -11.04 -0.44 16.33
C ALA A 111 -10.73 0.23 14.99
N TYR A 112 -9.77 -0.33 14.25
CA TYR A 112 -9.34 0.15 12.93
C TYR A 112 -10.11 -0.50 11.78
N ARG A 113 -11.08 -1.38 12.06
CA ARG A 113 -11.85 -2.14 11.04
C ARG A 113 -10.95 -2.87 10.04
N ILE A 114 -9.92 -3.55 10.56
CA ILE A 114 -9.00 -4.33 9.74
C ILE A 114 -9.72 -5.58 9.23
N PRO A 115 -9.83 -5.80 7.91
CA PRO A 115 -10.62 -6.91 7.35
C PRO A 115 -9.93 -8.26 7.50
N GLY A 116 -8.62 -8.24 7.68
CA GLY A 116 -7.78 -9.43 7.80
C GLY A 116 -6.29 -9.05 7.73
N VAL A 117 -5.43 -10.01 7.99
CA VAL A 117 -3.97 -9.82 8.03
C VAL A 117 -3.28 -10.63 6.94
N PRO A 118 -2.15 -10.17 6.40
CA PRO A 118 -1.44 -8.94 6.74
C PRO A 118 -2.09 -7.68 6.16
N PHE A 119 -2.21 -6.63 6.96
CA PHE A 119 -2.74 -5.34 6.55
C PHE A 119 -1.76 -4.25 6.93
N VAL A 120 -1.55 -3.27 6.05
CA VAL A 120 -0.59 -2.19 6.26
C VAL A 120 -1.29 -0.84 6.22
N VAL A 121 -0.90 0.05 7.13
CA VAL A 121 -1.33 1.45 7.18
C VAL A 121 -0.10 2.34 7.21
N VAL A 122 -0.06 3.36 6.37
CA VAL A 122 1.03 4.34 6.35
C VAL A 122 0.54 5.68 6.87
N PHE A 123 1.20 6.16 7.92
CA PHE A 123 0.94 7.45 8.55
C PHE A 123 2.01 8.48 8.18
N ASP A 124 1.60 9.71 7.98
CA ASP A 124 2.53 10.83 7.91
C ASP A 124 2.96 11.31 9.31
N ARG A 125 3.75 12.39 9.38
CA ARG A 125 4.25 12.97 10.64
C ARG A 125 3.15 13.61 11.49
N LEU A 126 2.01 13.93 10.92
CA LEU A 126 0.84 14.44 11.63
C LEU A 126 -0.05 13.32 12.19
N GLY A 127 0.30 12.06 11.92
CA GLY A 127 -0.51 10.90 12.28
C GLY A 127 -1.69 10.69 11.34
N VAL A 128 -1.69 11.33 10.17
CA VAL A 128 -2.76 11.19 9.17
C VAL A 128 -2.52 9.94 8.34
N VAL A 129 -3.57 9.15 8.12
CA VAL A 129 -3.55 7.97 7.25
C VAL A 129 -3.39 8.42 5.80
N ARG A 130 -2.29 8.04 5.16
CA ARG A 130 -1.98 8.40 3.78
C ARG A 130 -2.17 7.26 2.79
N SER A 131 -2.01 6.02 3.25
CA SER A 131 -2.39 4.83 2.47
C SER A 131 -2.66 3.66 3.40
N LYS A 132 -3.36 2.67 2.91
CA LYS A 132 -3.73 1.47 3.65
C LYS A 132 -4.05 0.33 2.68
N GLY A 133 -3.96 -0.91 3.11
CA GLY A 133 -4.42 -2.04 2.32
C GLY A 133 -3.88 -3.38 2.77
N THR A 134 -4.51 -4.43 2.28
CA THR A 134 -4.04 -5.81 2.41
C THR A 134 -2.83 -6.03 1.51
N VAL A 135 -1.79 -6.66 2.03
CA VAL A 135 -0.54 -6.90 1.31
C VAL A 135 -0.17 -8.38 1.32
N ASN A 136 0.44 -8.86 0.25
CA ASN A 136 0.97 -10.22 0.17
C ASN A 136 2.40 -10.29 -0.42
N SER A 137 2.96 -9.13 -0.78
CA SER A 137 4.29 -9.03 -1.38
C SER A 137 4.96 -7.69 -1.03
N LEU A 138 6.29 -7.64 -1.18
CA LEU A 138 7.07 -6.41 -1.03
C LEU A 138 6.58 -5.30 -1.98
N GLU A 139 6.31 -5.64 -3.24
CA GLU A 139 5.87 -4.68 -4.25
C GLU A 139 4.57 -3.95 -3.83
N GLN A 140 3.65 -4.67 -3.18
CA GLN A 140 2.42 -4.06 -2.67
C GLN A 140 2.69 -3.12 -1.50
N VAL A 141 3.62 -3.47 -0.60
CA VAL A 141 4.04 -2.57 0.50
C VAL A 141 4.69 -1.31 -0.07
N GLU A 142 5.62 -1.44 -1.02
CA GLU A 142 6.26 -0.31 -1.70
C GLU A 142 5.23 0.57 -2.43
N GLY A 143 4.26 -0.03 -3.10
CA GLY A 143 3.17 0.69 -3.76
C GLY A 143 2.31 1.51 -2.81
N LEU A 144 2.01 0.99 -1.60
CA LEU A 144 1.32 1.74 -0.55
C LEU A 144 2.17 2.91 -0.05
N VAL A 145 3.45 2.68 0.18
CA VAL A 145 4.37 3.74 0.64
C VAL A 145 4.49 4.85 -0.40
N ASP A 146 4.59 4.53 -1.68
CA ASP A 146 4.64 5.51 -2.77
C ASP A 146 3.32 6.29 -2.89
N SER A 147 2.19 5.62 -2.73
CA SER A 147 0.87 6.28 -2.69
C SER A 147 0.75 7.24 -1.50
N ALA A 148 1.25 6.83 -0.33
CA ALA A 148 1.28 7.67 0.85
C ALA A 148 2.14 8.94 0.65
N ARG A 149 3.31 8.80 0.01
CA ARG A 149 4.18 9.94 -0.30
C ARG A 149 3.52 10.95 -1.23
N ARG A 150 2.88 10.47 -2.29
CA ARG A 150 2.15 11.35 -3.23
C ARG A 150 1.05 12.12 -2.52
N ARG A 151 0.21 11.44 -1.74
CA ARG A 151 -0.88 12.08 -0.98
C ARG A 151 -0.38 13.04 0.10
N ALA A 152 0.75 12.75 0.71
CA ALA A 152 1.36 13.67 1.68
C ALA A 152 1.85 14.95 0.99
N ALA A 153 2.52 14.84 -0.17
CA ALA A 153 2.98 15.98 -0.95
C ALA A 153 1.82 16.85 -1.44
N GLU A 154 0.76 16.25 -2.00
CA GLU A 154 -0.45 16.94 -2.43
C GLU A 154 -1.12 17.71 -1.27
N ALA A 155 -1.17 17.10 -0.08
CA ALA A 155 -1.74 17.74 1.09
C ALA A 155 -0.89 18.91 1.64
N GLU A 156 0.44 18.86 1.47
CA GLU A 156 1.34 19.95 1.80
C GLU A 156 1.17 21.13 0.84
N GLU A 157 1.05 20.86 -0.46
CA GLU A 157 0.79 21.90 -1.48
C GLU A 157 -0.53 22.64 -1.23
N VAL A 158 -1.61 21.91 -0.94
CA VAL A 158 -2.93 22.49 -0.61
C VAL A 158 -2.88 23.35 0.65
N ARG A 159 -2.02 23.01 1.62
CA ARG A 159 -1.90 23.77 2.86
C ARG A 159 -1.03 25.02 2.72
N ALA A 160 -0.14 25.05 1.74
CA ALA A 160 0.79 26.15 1.48
C ALA A 160 0.22 27.25 0.58
N GLY A 161 -0.89 26.98 -0.16
CA GLY A 161 -1.58 27.92 -1.06
C GLY A 161 -2.79 28.54 -0.41
#